data_c4d2aa16e141097f2cfbf38126de5ae5
#
_entry.id   c4d2aa16e141097f2cfbf38126de5ae5
#
_cell.length_a   1.000
_cell.length_b   1.000
_cell.length_c   1.000
_cell.angle_alpha   90.00
_cell.angle_beta   90.00
_cell.angle_gamma   90.00
#
_symmetry.space_group_name_H-M   'P 1'
#
loop_
_entity.id
_entity.type
_entity.pdbx_description
1 polymer ?
#
loop_
_entity_poly.entity_id
_entity_poly.type
_entity_poly.pdbx_seq_one_letter_code
_entity_poly.pdbx_strand_id
1 'polypeptide(L)'
;MNRFFILLVIVFLVSSCEKEAGEGGTSSIIGSIYKLSTYTNALTQEIDTIFYQLDSGEDIYIIYSDNESDFYDDKIESNWNGQYRFDFLRKGDYTLFVYADSLDALNISYDYPIFKHISIESNNASYTLLDFVINK
;
A
#
# COMPACT_ATOMS: atom_id res chain seq x y z
N MET A 1 39.31 37.07 6.89
CA MET A 1 39.11 35.65 7.18
C MET A 1 37.71 35.33 7.75
N ASN A 2 37.17 36.16 8.66
CA ASN A 2 35.86 35.89 9.28
C ASN A 2 34.61 35.95 8.34
N ARG A 3 34.65 36.81 7.32
CA ARG A 3 33.51 36.95 6.39
C ARG A 3 33.32 35.72 5.48
N PHE A 4 34.41 35.11 5.10
CA PHE A 4 34.38 33.89 4.25
C PHE A 4 33.88 32.65 5.04
N PHE A 5 34.21 32.62 6.33
CA PHE A 5 33.78 31.54 7.22
C PHE A 5 32.27 31.59 7.53
N ILE A 6 31.73 32.82 7.69
CA ILE A 6 30.29 33.05 7.90
C ILE A 6 29.50 32.65 6.65
N LEU A 7 30.00 32.92 5.46
CA LEU A 7 29.36 32.58 4.20
C LEU A 7 29.33 31.04 3.98
N LEU A 8 30.41 30.37 4.40
CA LEU A 8 30.51 28.90 4.33
C LEU A 8 29.50 28.20 5.29
N VAL A 9 29.31 28.76 6.49
CA VAL A 9 28.37 28.24 7.49
C VAL A 9 26.91 28.41 7.04
N ILE A 10 26.58 29.51 6.36
CA ILE A 10 25.22 29.75 5.83
C ILE A 10 24.87 28.78 4.71
N VAL A 11 25.84 28.37 3.88
CA VAL A 11 25.63 27.40 2.81
C VAL A 11 25.28 25.99 3.36
N PHE A 12 25.81 25.64 4.54
CA PHE A 12 25.49 24.35 5.19
C PHE A 12 24.12 24.34 5.85
N LEU A 13 23.49 25.47 6.13
CA LEU A 13 22.18 25.56 6.77
C LEU A 13 21.01 25.43 5.78
N VAL A 14 21.25 25.47 4.49
CA VAL A 14 20.26 25.21 3.45
C VAL A 14 20.25 23.72 3.00
N SER A 15 20.79 22.79 3.78
CA SER A 15 20.49 21.37 3.62
C SER A 15 18.98 21.21 3.76
N SER A 16 18.31 21.25 2.63
CA SER A 16 16.88 20.98 2.51
C SER A 16 16.59 19.66 3.25
N CYS A 17 15.90 19.77 4.36
CA CYS A 17 15.29 18.63 4.99
C CYS A 17 14.21 18.16 4.01
N GLU A 18 14.54 17.21 3.16
CA GLU A 18 13.56 16.54 2.32
C GLU A 18 12.57 15.88 3.29
N LYS A 19 11.32 16.32 3.23
CA LYS A 19 10.31 15.77 4.14
C LYS A 19 10.11 14.31 3.77
N GLU A 20 10.21 13.44 4.76
CA GLU A 20 9.95 12.02 4.64
C GLU A 20 8.57 11.73 4.03
N ALA A 21 8.37 10.50 3.54
CA ALA A 21 7.08 10.00 3.07
C ALA A 21 5.95 10.34 4.05
N GLY A 22 4.73 10.44 3.57
CA GLY A 22 3.56 10.74 4.39
C GLY A 22 2.64 11.78 3.77
N GLU A 23 1.69 12.27 4.55
CA GLU A 23 0.69 13.24 4.12
C GLU A 23 1.25 14.66 3.95
N GLY A 24 0.52 15.46 3.18
CA GLY A 24 0.82 16.87 2.92
C GLY A 24 1.58 17.09 1.61
N GLY A 25 1.54 16.12 0.71
CA GLY A 25 1.99 16.21 -0.68
C GLY A 25 0.85 16.48 -1.66
N THR A 26 1.11 16.17 -2.93
CA THR A 26 0.16 16.41 -4.03
C THR A 26 0.00 15.18 -4.93
N SER A 27 0.57 14.05 -4.54
CA SER A 27 0.49 12.82 -5.31
C SER A 27 -0.50 11.85 -4.69
N SER A 28 -0.87 10.82 -5.42
CA SER A 28 -1.80 9.79 -4.96
C SER A 28 -1.35 8.39 -5.37
N ILE A 29 -1.76 7.39 -4.58
CA ILE A 29 -1.65 5.97 -4.89
C ILE A 29 -3.06 5.43 -5.08
N ILE A 30 -3.30 4.73 -6.19
CA ILE A 30 -4.57 4.10 -6.53
C ILE A 30 -4.37 2.62 -6.81
N GLY A 31 -5.40 1.82 -6.59
CA GLY A 31 -5.39 0.39 -6.91
C GLY A 31 -6.76 -0.23 -6.73
N SER A 32 -6.81 -1.55 -6.89
CA SER A 32 -8.04 -2.34 -6.76
C SER A 32 -7.80 -3.57 -5.91
N ILE A 33 -8.87 -4.08 -5.30
CA ILE A 33 -8.88 -5.33 -4.57
C ILE A 33 -9.82 -6.31 -5.25
N TYR A 34 -9.35 -7.52 -5.46
CA TYR A 34 -10.11 -8.63 -5.98
C TYR A 34 -10.18 -9.75 -4.94
N LYS A 35 -11.36 -10.29 -4.75
CA LYS A 35 -11.59 -11.53 -4.03
C LYS A 35 -11.45 -12.72 -4.97
N LEU A 36 -10.69 -13.70 -4.55
CA LEU A 36 -10.56 -14.97 -5.21
C LEU A 36 -11.65 -15.92 -4.68
N SER A 37 -12.48 -16.44 -5.56
CA SER A 37 -13.45 -17.49 -5.24
C SER A 37 -13.20 -18.70 -6.10
N THR A 38 -13.24 -19.89 -5.50
CA THR A 38 -13.08 -21.16 -6.20
C THR A 38 -14.36 -21.97 -6.13
N TYR A 39 -14.69 -22.63 -7.24
CA TYR A 39 -15.76 -23.61 -7.28
C TYR A 39 -15.14 -25.00 -7.42
N THR A 40 -15.51 -25.90 -6.52
CA THR A 40 -15.07 -27.30 -6.57
C THR A 40 -16.19 -28.17 -7.15
N ASN A 41 -15.88 -28.95 -8.18
CA ASN A 41 -16.81 -29.89 -8.74
C ASN A 41 -17.13 -31.00 -7.72
N ALA A 42 -18.38 -31.13 -7.36
CA ALA A 42 -18.81 -32.08 -6.32
C ALA A 42 -18.57 -33.58 -6.69
N LEU A 43 -18.44 -33.89 -7.99
CA LEU A 43 -18.22 -35.25 -8.47
C LEU A 43 -16.75 -35.63 -8.56
N THR A 44 -15.92 -34.69 -9.07
CA THR A 44 -14.50 -34.96 -9.30
C THR A 44 -13.61 -34.49 -8.13
N GLN A 45 -14.14 -33.67 -7.23
CA GLN A 45 -13.40 -32.98 -6.15
C GLN A 45 -12.27 -32.07 -6.67
N GLU A 46 -12.29 -31.71 -7.94
CA GLU A 46 -11.33 -30.80 -8.56
C GLU A 46 -11.85 -29.37 -8.57
N ILE A 47 -10.94 -28.39 -8.51
CA ILE A 47 -11.29 -26.99 -8.69
C ILE A 47 -11.63 -26.75 -10.16
N ASP A 48 -12.88 -26.43 -10.42
CA ASP A 48 -13.43 -26.31 -11.78
C ASP A 48 -13.33 -24.86 -12.28
N THR A 49 -13.46 -23.89 -11.38
CA THR A 49 -13.52 -22.48 -11.77
C THR A 49 -12.88 -21.60 -10.71
N ILE A 50 -12.14 -20.62 -11.17
CA ILE A 50 -11.56 -19.56 -10.35
C ILE A 50 -12.17 -18.23 -10.82
N PHE A 51 -12.80 -17.51 -9.90
CA PHE A 51 -13.36 -16.19 -10.14
C PHE A 51 -12.56 -15.11 -9.42
N TYR A 52 -12.32 -14.01 -10.13
CA TYR A 52 -11.83 -12.78 -9.54
C TYR A 52 -12.98 -11.78 -9.52
N GLN A 53 -13.40 -11.41 -8.35
CA GLN A 53 -14.48 -10.44 -8.14
C GLN A 53 -13.93 -9.24 -7.39
N LEU A 54 -14.26 -8.03 -7.86
CA LEU A 54 -13.97 -6.80 -7.14
C LEU A 54 -14.58 -6.86 -5.73
N ASP A 55 -13.80 -6.54 -4.72
CA ASP A 55 -14.20 -6.61 -3.33
C ASP A 55 -14.32 -5.21 -2.72
N SER A 56 -15.47 -4.93 -2.12
CA SER A 56 -15.81 -3.64 -1.52
C SER A 56 -15.84 -3.72 0.00
N GLY A 57 -15.42 -2.62 0.66
CA GLY A 57 -15.41 -2.56 2.11
C GLY A 57 -14.21 -3.27 2.74
N GLU A 58 -13.18 -3.57 1.94
CA GLU A 58 -11.93 -4.12 2.46
C GLU A 58 -11.02 -3.01 2.97
N ASP A 59 -10.39 -3.26 4.11
CA ASP A 59 -9.41 -2.37 4.71
C ASP A 59 -8.09 -2.43 3.98
N ILE A 60 -7.60 -1.29 3.53
CA ILE A 60 -6.26 -1.11 2.95
C ILE A 60 -5.47 -0.23 3.91
N TYR A 61 -4.32 -0.73 4.34
CA TYR A 61 -3.40 -0.06 5.23
C TYR A 61 -2.22 0.49 4.46
N ILE A 62 -1.68 1.63 4.90
CA ILE A 62 -0.48 2.25 4.34
C ILE A 62 0.53 2.53 5.45
N ILE A 63 1.79 2.25 5.16
CA ILE A 63 2.96 2.59 5.97
C ILE A 63 3.77 3.61 5.16
N TYR A 64 4.18 4.71 5.80
CA TYR A 64 4.97 5.75 5.17
C TYR A 64 6.46 5.43 5.19
N SER A 65 6.79 4.18 4.85
CA SER A 65 8.13 3.64 4.69
C SER A 65 8.12 2.38 3.82
N ASP A 66 9.30 1.85 3.51
CA ASP A 66 9.50 0.56 2.85
C ASP A 66 9.63 -0.62 3.84
N ASN A 67 9.46 -0.36 5.14
CA ASN A 67 9.63 -1.36 6.19
C ASN A 67 8.29 -1.98 6.60
N GLU A 68 8.06 -3.23 6.24
CA GLU A 68 6.84 -4.00 6.56
C GLU A 68 6.61 -4.23 8.06
N SER A 69 7.63 -4.01 8.90
CA SER A 69 7.54 -4.19 10.35
C SER A 69 7.06 -2.95 11.09
N ASP A 70 6.92 -1.81 10.40
CA ASP A 70 6.43 -0.59 10.99
C ASP A 70 4.90 -0.67 11.21
N PHE A 71 4.39 0.11 12.15
CA PHE A 71 2.96 0.28 12.29
C PHE A 71 2.40 1.06 11.10
N TYR A 72 1.18 0.73 10.69
CA TYR A 72 0.51 1.50 9.65
C TYR A 72 0.21 2.92 10.13
N ASP A 73 0.33 3.88 9.21
CA ASP A 73 0.12 5.30 9.48
C ASP A 73 -1.32 5.72 9.18
N ASP A 74 -1.94 5.10 8.17
CA ASP A 74 -3.32 5.38 7.78
C ASP A 74 -4.01 4.13 7.21
N LYS A 75 -5.35 4.20 7.14
CA LYS A 75 -6.21 3.12 6.65
C LYS A 75 -7.42 3.69 5.93
N ILE A 76 -7.78 3.09 4.80
CA ILE A 76 -9.02 3.37 4.08
C ILE A 76 -9.73 2.07 3.72
N GLU A 77 -10.99 2.18 3.33
CA GLU A 77 -11.77 1.06 2.80
C GLU A 77 -11.91 1.15 1.29
N SER A 78 -11.94 0.01 0.60
CA SER A 78 -12.26 -0.04 -0.81
C SER A 78 -13.71 0.39 -1.06
N ASN A 79 -13.92 1.12 -2.15
CA ASN A 79 -15.25 1.57 -2.55
C ASN A 79 -16.10 0.41 -3.12
N TRP A 80 -17.36 0.69 -3.45
CA TRP A 80 -18.30 -0.28 -4.03
C TRP A 80 -17.80 -0.97 -5.31
N ASN A 81 -16.79 -0.40 -5.96
CA ASN A 81 -16.17 -0.93 -7.18
C ASN A 81 -14.80 -1.58 -6.89
N GLY A 82 -14.51 -1.90 -5.64
CA GLY A 82 -13.26 -2.54 -5.20
C GLY A 82 -12.01 -1.67 -5.38
N GLN A 83 -12.17 -0.37 -5.61
CA GLN A 83 -11.06 0.55 -5.80
C GLN A 83 -10.73 1.30 -4.53
N TYR A 84 -9.47 1.66 -4.36
CA TYR A 84 -8.99 2.49 -3.27
C TYR A 84 -8.08 3.60 -3.77
N ARG A 85 -7.95 4.67 -2.96
CA ARG A 85 -7.13 5.83 -3.29
C ARG A 85 -6.63 6.51 -2.03
N PHE A 86 -5.32 6.62 -1.89
CA PHE A 86 -4.65 7.49 -0.94
C PHE A 86 -4.23 8.76 -1.64
N ASP A 87 -4.65 9.91 -1.15
CA ASP A 87 -4.37 11.23 -1.70
C ASP A 87 -3.40 12.02 -0.82
N PHE A 88 -2.92 13.15 -1.35
CA PHE A 88 -2.07 14.12 -0.65
C PHE A 88 -0.77 13.55 -0.12
N LEU A 89 -0.20 12.59 -0.83
CA LEU A 89 1.06 11.96 -0.45
C LEU A 89 2.27 12.74 -0.96
N ARG A 90 3.31 12.80 -0.13
CA ARG A 90 4.64 13.34 -0.47
C ARG A 90 5.44 12.33 -1.27
N LYS A 91 6.60 12.76 -1.78
CA LYS A 91 7.61 11.85 -2.33
C LYS A 91 8.16 10.96 -1.22
N GLY A 92 8.51 9.73 -1.58
CA GLY A 92 9.07 8.75 -0.67
C GLY A 92 8.58 7.35 -0.96
N ASP A 93 9.00 6.42 -0.12
CA ASP A 93 8.65 5.01 -0.21
C ASP A 93 7.45 4.70 0.68
N TYR A 94 6.57 3.86 0.16
CA TYR A 94 5.33 3.48 0.81
C TYR A 94 5.14 1.97 0.72
N THR A 95 4.65 1.39 1.78
CA THR A 95 4.19 0.00 1.83
C THR A 95 2.70 -0.02 2.06
N LEU A 96 1.95 -0.68 1.18
CA LEU A 96 0.53 -0.92 1.35
C LEU A 96 0.31 -2.40 1.66
N PHE A 97 -0.68 -2.69 2.49
CA PHE A 97 -1.06 -4.07 2.74
C PHE A 97 -2.55 -4.23 3.00
N VAL A 98 -3.02 -5.45 2.76
CA VAL A 98 -4.36 -5.94 3.07
C VAL A 98 -4.24 -7.26 3.80
N TYR A 99 -5.27 -7.65 4.55
CA TYR A 99 -5.33 -8.97 5.15
C TYR A 99 -6.11 -9.94 4.26
N ALA A 100 -5.59 -11.15 4.14
CA ALA A 100 -6.25 -12.27 3.49
C ALA A 100 -6.35 -13.44 4.45
N ASP A 101 -7.37 -14.28 4.26
CA ASP A 101 -7.59 -15.47 5.08
C ASP A 101 -6.78 -16.65 4.54
N SER A 102 -6.27 -17.45 5.44
CA SER A 102 -5.72 -18.76 5.16
C SER A 102 -6.17 -19.78 6.19
N LEU A 103 -6.07 -21.04 5.82
CA LEU A 103 -6.34 -22.17 6.72
C LEU A 103 -5.04 -22.90 7.01
N ASP A 104 -4.79 -23.20 8.28
CA ASP A 104 -3.69 -24.08 8.65
C ASP A 104 -4.05 -25.57 8.41
N ALA A 105 -3.10 -26.45 8.71
CA ALA A 105 -3.28 -27.89 8.57
C ALA A 105 -4.40 -28.48 9.47
N LEU A 106 -4.88 -27.72 10.45
CA LEU A 106 -5.97 -28.09 11.36
C LEU A 106 -7.31 -27.43 10.98
N ASN A 107 -7.38 -26.78 9.80
CA ASN A 107 -8.50 -25.96 9.34
C ASN A 107 -8.84 -24.77 10.28
N ILE A 108 -7.85 -24.23 10.97
CA ILE A 108 -8.01 -23.00 11.75
C ILE A 108 -7.72 -21.82 10.83
N SER A 109 -8.70 -20.92 10.68
CA SER A 109 -8.54 -19.69 9.90
C SER A 109 -7.62 -18.71 10.62
N TYR A 110 -6.74 -18.08 9.86
CA TYR A 110 -5.89 -16.99 10.33
C TYR A 110 -5.70 -15.97 9.23
N ASP A 111 -5.57 -14.71 9.64
CA ASP A 111 -5.32 -13.60 8.75
C ASP A 111 -3.81 -13.42 8.54
N TYR A 112 -3.41 -13.15 7.31
CA TYR A 112 -2.03 -12.81 6.99
C TYR A 112 -1.98 -11.57 6.08
N PRO A 113 -0.99 -10.69 6.26
CA PRO A 113 -0.86 -9.50 5.43
C PRO A 113 -0.23 -9.83 4.08
N ILE A 114 -0.74 -9.20 3.03
CA ILE A 114 -0.14 -9.17 1.70
C ILE A 114 0.42 -7.78 1.49
N PHE A 115 1.74 -7.64 1.42
CA PHE A 115 2.42 -6.37 1.25
C PHE A 115 2.72 -6.05 -0.20
N LYS A 116 2.70 -4.75 -0.52
CA LYS A 116 3.14 -4.19 -1.80
C LYS A 116 3.85 -2.86 -1.57
N HIS A 117 4.95 -2.65 -2.27
CA HIS A 117 5.77 -1.46 -2.16
C HIS A 117 5.61 -0.57 -3.40
N ILE A 118 5.67 0.73 -3.18
CA ILE A 118 5.64 1.73 -4.25
C ILE A 118 6.38 2.99 -3.82
N SER A 119 7.15 3.57 -4.74
CA SER A 119 7.86 4.83 -4.51
C SER A 119 7.18 5.96 -5.28
N ILE A 120 6.94 7.08 -4.62
CA ILE A 120 6.47 8.32 -5.22
C ILE A 120 7.68 9.18 -5.54
N GLU A 121 8.02 9.30 -6.81
CA GLU A 121 9.19 10.06 -7.27
C GLU A 121 8.86 11.50 -7.67
N SER A 122 7.60 11.78 -8.02
CA SER A 122 7.16 13.07 -8.56
C SER A 122 5.98 13.62 -7.79
N ASN A 123 5.90 14.95 -7.71
CA ASN A 123 4.71 15.65 -7.21
C ASN A 123 3.62 15.68 -8.30
N ASN A 124 2.38 15.89 -7.89
CA ASN A 124 1.20 16.01 -8.76
C ASN A 124 1.00 14.80 -9.69
N ALA A 125 1.35 13.60 -9.23
CA ALA A 125 1.25 12.37 -10.00
C ALA A 125 0.35 11.35 -9.31
N SER A 126 -0.34 10.54 -10.10
CA SER A 126 -1.06 9.36 -9.61
C SER A 126 -0.27 8.10 -9.96
N TYR A 127 0.01 7.31 -8.95
CA TYR A 127 0.71 6.05 -9.08
C TYR A 127 -0.27 4.90 -8.94
N THR A 128 -0.24 3.97 -9.90
CA THR A 128 -1.09 2.78 -9.85
C THR A 128 -0.31 1.63 -9.26
N LEU A 129 -0.77 1.13 -8.13
CA LEU A 129 -0.26 -0.10 -7.54
C LEU A 129 -0.87 -1.31 -8.24
N LEU A 130 -0.13 -2.42 -8.30
CA LEU A 130 -0.68 -3.69 -8.75
C LEU A 130 -1.83 -4.13 -7.84
N ASP A 131 -2.88 -4.69 -8.44
CA ASP A 131 -4.08 -5.09 -7.73
C ASP A 131 -3.79 -6.11 -6.62
N PHE A 132 -4.43 -5.94 -5.47
CA PHE A 132 -4.46 -6.97 -4.44
C PHE A 132 -5.44 -8.08 -4.85
N VAL A 133 -5.03 -9.31 -4.62
CA VAL A 133 -5.92 -10.48 -4.75
C VAL A 133 -5.92 -11.19 -3.41
N ILE A 134 -7.07 -11.24 -2.78
CA ILE A 134 -7.25 -11.81 -1.45
C ILE A 134 -8.15 -13.04 -1.51
N ASN A 135 -7.93 -13.94 -0.57
CA ASN A 135 -8.79 -15.08 -0.30
C ASN A 135 -9.53 -14.78 1.01
N LYS A 136 -10.85 -14.85 0.97
CA LYS A 136 -11.75 -14.62 2.12
C LYS A 136 -13.01 -15.42 2.04
#